data_17d3d641850f8e82a1c6cac51ff939e2
#
_entry.id   17d3d641850f8e82a1c6cac51ff939e2
#
_cell.length_a   1.000
_cell.length_b   1.000
_cell.length_c   1.000
_cell.angle_alpha   90.00
_cell.angle_beta   90.00
_cell.angle_gamma   90.00
#
_symmetry.space_group_name_H-M   'P 1'
#
loop_
_entity.id
_entity.type
_entity.pdbx_description
1 polymer ?
#
loop_
_entity_poly.entity_id
_entity_poly.type
_entity_poly.pdbx_seq_one_letter_code
_entity_poly.pdbx_strand_id
1 'polypeptide(L)'
;MRRVAWLLAAALLGLAVAWDFATATTFLGDDHLFRVFARLEANPLVAFASDKHGGEYYRPLPMLLWWLLERVSGGRAWVFALAAFVLHALCAGLVVVVGRRLGFAARTAVLAGCLFFAAPSEREAALWFAASTDLLAAAAVLGAVALFLDDRKWLRAFSVVLAAVAFLCKETTLVLPVLLAVARWFCAQNQGRPRSVRQCLRPTLPHCGVAVSYLIVRALVLRGLGGANDPLAPWWGRAVQLLAGLVHSVTAYGPLPEWVAWLAGVSLLVWAAAASRRRRALAGFALVWVMVTLVPLPVAGWVVGARYFYLPAVGLMLLLALALETTSALASVFAVALLLGFGLLSGHHRATEVRLYRQAVAAASAGVAEGLAHGHRLFFVSGGVKDLDLAIKLDKDMPEAVRGAVVIPDVPASFIWLPPEFADRLDFLLARPSLPPSGAYRFGEARLVGLARREEAPDLDEVLTRLPELRILRLGYKAGRFSVEDRTESYMRGRQ
;
A
#
# COMPACT_ATOMS: atom_id res chain seq x y z
N MET A 1 31.42 2.05 -24.35
CA MET A 1 30.09 1.70 -24.86
C MET A 1 29.19 0.96 -23.88
N ARG A 2 29.56 -0.21 -23.26
CA ARG A 2 28.68 -0.95 -22.34
C ARG A 2 28.22 -0.14 -21.11
N ARG A 3 29.05 0.69 -20.48
CA ARG A 3 28.67 1.53 -19.33
C ARG A 3 27.61 2.59 -19.72
N VAL A 4 27.76 3.20 -20.88
CA VAL A 4 26.81 4.19 -21.40
C VAL A 4 25.45 3.55 -21.69
N ALA A 5 25.42 2.35 -22.27
CA ALA A 5 24.18 1.61 -22.51
C ALA A 5 23.43 1.28 -21.21
N TRP A 6 24.12 0.88 -20.15
CA TRP A 6 23.50 0.63 -18.85
C TRP A 6 22.95 1.90 -18.19
N LEU A 7 23.68 3.02 -18.29
CA LEU A 7 23.21 4.30 -17.77
C LEU A 7 21.97 4.80 -18.53
N LEU A 8 21.96 4.65 -19.86
CA LEU A 8 20.80 4.99 -20.69
C LEU A 8 19.58 4.10 -20.35
N ALA A 9 19.78 2.79 -20.19
CA ALA A 9 18.70 1.88 -19.83
C ALA A 9 18.12 2.21 -18.43
N ALA A 10 18.98 2.51 -17.47
CA ALA A 10 18.53 2.94 -16.13
C ALA A 10 17.80 4.29 -16.15
N ALA A 11 18.28 5.24 -16.97
CA ALA A 11 17.63 6.54 -17.14
C ALA A 11 16.25 6.40 -17.81
N LEU A 12 16.13 5.58 -18.86
CA LEU A 12 14.86 5.30 -19.53
C LEU A 12 13.87 4.61 -18.59
N LEU A 13 14.34 3.64 -17.80
CA LEU A 13 13.52 3.01 -16.77
C LEU A 13 13.04 4.04 -15.73
N GLY A 14 13.95 4.88 -15.24
CA GLY A 14 13.61 5.95 -14.31
C GLY A 14 12.59 6.93 -14.86
N LEU A 15 12.73 7.33 -16.12
CA LEU A 15 11.79 8.22 -16.81
C LEU A 15 10.41 7.56 -16.99
N ALA A 16 10.35 6.29 -17.40
CA ALA A 16 9.09 5.58 -17.55
C ALA A 16 8.33 5.45 -16.22
N VAL A 17 9.05 5.14 -15.14
CA VAL A 17 8.46 5.10 -13.79
C VAL A 17 8.01 6.48 -13.35
N ALA A 18 8.84 7.51 -13.52
CA ALA A 18 8.50 8.88 -13.18
C ALA A 18 7.27 9.39 -13.97
N TRP A 19 7.10 8.98 -15.20
CA TRP A 19 5.93 9.28 -16.02
C TRP A 19 4.64 8.72 -15.41
N ASP A 20 4.65 7.46 -14.93
CA ASP A 20 3.49 6.87 -14.27
C ASP A 20 3.11 7.67 -13.01
N PHE A 21 4.09 8.05 -12.19
CA PHE A 21 3.87 8.89 -11.01
C PHE A 21 3.34 10.28 -11.36
N ALA A 22 3.88 10.91 -12.40
CA ALA A 22 3.45 12.26 -12.81
C ALA A 22 2.02 12.26 -13.37
N THR A 23 1.60 11.18 -14.02
CA THR A 23 0.30 11.10 -14.70
C THR A 23 -0.81 10.50 -13.84
N ALA A 24 -0.47 9.69 -12.83
CA ALA A 24 -1.42 9.03 -11.92
C ALA A 24 -1.58 9.78 -10.58
N THR A 25 -1.59 11.10 -10.61
CA THR A 25 -1.67 11.94 -9.42
C THR A 25 -3.13 12.18 -9.00
N THR A 26 -3.66 11.29 -8.18
CA THR A 26 -4.97 11.47 -7.52
C THR A 26 -5.00 10.74 -6.19
N PHE A 27 -5.92 11.15 -5.31
CA PHE A 27 -6.17 10.45 -4.07
C PHE A 27 -7.17 9.31 -4.28
N LEU A 28 -6.96 8.17 -3.61
CA LEU A 28 -7.73 6.94 -3.78
C LEU A 28 -8.10 6.36 -2.43
N GLY A 29 -9.35 5.96 -2.24
CA GLY A 29 -9.79 5.18 -1.10
C GLY A 29 -9.31 5.71 0.25
N ASP A 30 -8.49 4.95 0.95
CA ASP A 30 -7.96 5.30 2.28
C ASP A 30 -7.13 6.61 2.31
N ASP A 31 -6.69 7.13 1.16
CA ASP A 31 -6.00 8.43 1.09
C ASP A 31 -6.86 9.53 1.69
N HIS A 32 -8.16 9.48 1.47
CA HIS A 32 -9.10 10.46 2.00
C HIS A 32 -9.18 10.43 3.53
N LEU A 33 -9.07 9.25 4.13
CA LEU A 33 -9.04 9.09 5.59
C LEU A 33 -7.78 9.75 6.20
N PHE A 34 -6.62 9.51 5.60
CA PHE A 34 -5.37 10.16 6.04
C PHE A 34 -5.43 11.68 5.87
N ARG A 35 -6.06 12.16 4.79
CA ARG A 35 -6.26 13.60 4.55
C ARG A 35 -7.20 14.25 5.56
N VAL A 36 -8.26 13.55 6.02
CA VAL A 36 -9.13 14.04 7.10
C VAL A 36 -8.30 14.36 8.32
N PHE A 37 -7.50 13.39 8.77
CA PHE A 37 -6.58 13.63 9.88
C PHE A 37 -5.65 14.81 9.61
N ALA A 38 -4.97 14.79 8.46
CA ALA A 38 -3.97 15.82 8.11
C ALA A 38 -4.53 17.25 8.05
N ARG A 39 -5.81 17.40 7.66
CA ARG A 39 -6.48 18.69 7.53
C ARG A 39 -7.05 19.21 8.84
N LEU A 40 -7.69 18.32 9.60
CA LEU A 40 -8.47 18.70 10.77
C LEU A 40 -7.65 18.70 12.06
N GLU A 41 -6.56 17.93 12.11
CA GLU A 41 -5.73 17.86 13.31
C GLU A 41 -4.73 19.02 13.35
N ALA A 42 -4.84 19.86 14.36
CA ALA A 42 -3.92 20.97 14.58
C ALA A 42 -2.56 20.50 15.11
N ASN A 43 -2.56 19.49 15.98
CA ASN A 43 -1.36 18.92 16.59
C ASN A 43 -1.09 17.51 16.10
N PRO A 44 -0.12 17.30 15.18
CA PRO A 44 0.14 15.97 14.61
C PRO A 44 0.66 14.96 15.64
N LEU A 45 1.17 15.41 16.80
CA LEU A 45 1.68 14.54 17.85
C LEU A 45 0.55 13.74 18.53
N VAL A 46 -0.70 14.15 18.38
CA VAL A 46 -1.87 13.40 18.83
C VAL A 46 -1.90 11.98 18.23
N ALA A 47 -1.33 11.77 17.03
CA ALA A 47 -1.20 10.45 16.42
C ALA A 47 -0.39 9.45 17.25
N PHE A 48 0.49 9.93 18.15
CA PHE A 48 1.29 9.07 19.05
C PHE A 48 0.54 8.65 20.32
N ALA A 49 -0.53 9.36 20.69
CA ALA A 49 -1.26 9.13 21.94
C ALA A 49 -2.70 8.69 21.73
N SER A 50 -3.19 8.67 20.49
CA SER A 50 -4.58 8.35 20.19
C SER A 50 -4.72 7.40 19.03
N ASP A 51 -5.79 6.60 19.08
CA ASP A 51 -6.22 5.79 17.97
C ASP A 51 -6.90 6.66 16.90
N LYS A 52 -6.31 6.70 15.71
CA LYS A 52 -6.83 7.46 14.56
C LYS A 52 -7.37 6.54 13.45
N HIS A 53 -7.40 5.22 13.68
CA HIS A 53 -7.87 4.21 12.75
C HIS A 53 -8.93 3.27 13.37
N GLY A 54 -9.74 3.78 14.31
CA GLY A 54 -10.86 3.02 14.88
C GLY A 54 -10.47 1.78 15.69
N GLY A 55 -9.33 1.79 16.39
CA GLY A 55 -8.85 0.67 17.20
C GLY A 55 -8.06 -0.39 16.43
N GLU A 56 -7.90 -0.23 15.11
CA GLU A 56 -7.27 -1.25 14.29
C GLU A 56 -5.74 -1.11 14.21
N TYR A 57 -5.25 0.13 14.03
CA TYR A 57 -3.83 0.37 13.72
C TYR A 57 -3.22 1.48 14.56
N TYR A 58 -1.97 1.26 14.98
CA TYR A 58 -1.14 2.27 15.61
C TYR A 58 0.07 2.59 14.71
N ARG A 59 -0.06 3.62 13.86
CA ARG A 59 0.92 4.01 12.83
C ARG A 59 1.16 5.53 12.83
N PRO A 60 1.74 6.10 13.89
CA PRO A 60 1.84 7.55 14.04
C PRO A 60 2.74 8.23 13.01
N LEU A 61 3.83 7.60 12.55
CA LEU A 61 4.77 8.24 11.62
C LEU A 61 4.20 8.45 10.21
N PRO A 62 3.47 7.52 9.59
CA PRO A 62 2.74 7.80 8.36
C PRO A 62 1.73 8.95 8.52
N MET A 63 1.01 9.03 9.65
CA MET A 63 0.08 10.13 9.92
C MET A 63 0.82 11.47 9.99
N LEU A 64 2.00 11.50 10.64
CA LEU A 64 2.85 12.69 10.68
C LEU A 64 3.34 13.10 9.27
N LEU A 65 3.76 12.12 8.44
CA LEU A 65 4.13 12.39 7.05
C LEU A 65 2.97 13.02 6.27
N TRP A 66 1.76 12.45 6.38
CA TRP A 66 0.57 12.98 5.72
C TRP A 66 0.24 14.40 6.18
N TRP A 67 0.31 14.65 7.48
CA TRP A 67 0.11 15.98 8.04
C TRP A 67 1.11 17.01 7.46
N LEU A 68 2.39 16.64 7.39
CA LEU A 68 3.43 17.49 6.83
C LEU A 68 3.20 17.76 5.33
N LEU A 69 2.93 16.71 4.55
CA LEU A 69 2.69 16.84 3.12
C LEU A 69 1.46 17.68 2.82
N GLU A 70 0.37 17.53 3.56
CA GLU A 70 -0.85 18.35 3.39
C GLU A 70 -0.56 19.83 3.68
N ARG A 71 0.21 20.15 4.75
CA ARG A 71 0.58 21.52 5.11
C ARG A 71 1.50 22.17 4.08
N VAL A 72 2.51 21.44 3.61
CA VAL A 72 3.48 21.96 2.63
C VAL A 72 2.87 22.10 1.25
N SER A 73 2.01 21.18 0.85
CA SER A 73 1.46 21.13 -0.52
C SER A 73 0.13 21.88 -0.66
N GLY A 74 -0.56 22.20 0.44
CA GLY A 74 -1.94 22.65 0.41
C GLY A 74 -2.90 21.59 -0.14
N GLY A 75 -2.53 20.30 -0.04
CA GLY A 75 -3.33 19.15 -0.52
C GLY A 75 -3.13 18.82 -2.00
N ARG A 76 -2.06 19.29 -2.62
CA ARG A 76 -1.76 18.98 -4.03
C ARG A 76 -1.24 17.54 -4.17
N ALA A 77 -1.97 16.70 -4.88
CA ALA A 77 -1.67 15.27 -5.04
C ALA A 77 -0.28 14.99 -5.65
N TRP A 78 0.24 15.86 -6.52
CA TRP A 78 1.56 15.68 -7.12
C TRP A 78 2.71 15.69 -6.10
N VAL A 79 2.57 16.42 -4.97
CA VAL A 79 3.59 16.43 -3.90
C VAL A 79 3.63 15.10 -3.18
N PHE A 80 2.46 14.48 -2.96
CA PHE A 80 2.36 13.13 -2.40
C PHE A 80 2.95 12.10 -3.36
N ALA A 81 2.67 12.22 -4.68
CA ALA A 81 3.27 11.37 -5.70
C ALA A 81 4.80 11.49 -5.72
N LEU A 82 5.33 12.72 -5.64
CA LEU A 82 6.78 12.95 -5.57
C LEU A 82 7.38 12.33 -4.30
N ALA A 83 6.74 12.49 -3.15
CA ALA A 83 7.20 11.88 -1.90
C ALA A 83 7.22 10.35 -1.98
N ALA A 84 6.16 9.74 -2.54
CA ALA A 84 6.10 8.29 -2.76
C ALA A 84 7.18 7.81 -3.74
N PHE A 85 7.41 8.54 -4.84
CA PHE A 85 8.48 8.24 -5.80
C PHE A 85 9.87 8.29 -5.15
N VAL A 86 10.15 9.33 -4.37
CA VAL A 86 11.44 9.49 -3.67
C VAL A 86 11.63 8.37 -2.65
N LEU A 87 10.61 8.02 -1.88
CA LEU A 87 10.67 6.91 -0.92
C LEU A 87 10.89 5.57 -1.64
N HIS A 88 10.21 5.34 -2.76
CA HIS A 88 10.40 4.13 -3.57
C HIS A 88 11.80 4.03 -4.15
N ALA A 89 12.34 5.11 -4.71
CA ALA A 89 13.71 5.18 -5.20
C ALA A 89 14.73 4.97 -4.07
N LEU A 90 14.50 5.53 -2.88
CA LEU A 90 15.30 5.30 -1.68
C LEU A 90 15.31 3.81 -1.30
N CYS A 91 14.15 3.16 -1.27
CA CYS A 91 14.05 1.72 -1.00
C CYS A 91 14.87 0.91 -2.00
N ALA A 92 14.76 1.20 -3.30
CA ALA A 92 15.55 0.52 -4.33
C ALA A 92 17.07 0.73 -4.13
N GLY A 93 17.49 1.93 -3.79
CA GLY A 93 18.88 2.23 -3.42
C GLY A 93 19.34 1.46 -2.17
N LEU A 94 18.48 1.35 -1.17
CA LEU A 94 18.77 0.58 0.04
C LEU A 94 18.83 -0.93 -0.23
N VAL A 95 18.07 -1.47 -1.17
CA VAL A 95 18.23 -2.87 -1.65
C VAL A 95 19.63 -3.09 -2.21
N VAL A 96 20.18 -2.14 -2.98
CA VAL A 96 21.57 -2.21 -3.45
C VAL A 96 22.55 -2.22 -2.27
N VAL A 97 22.36 -1.33 -1.30
CA VAL A 97 23.25 -1.24 -0.12
C VAL A 97 23.20 -2.53 0.70
N VAL A 98 22.01 -3.04 0.99
CA VAL A 98 21.84 -4.31 1.74
C VAL A 98 22.48 -5.47 0.98
N GLY A 99 22.26 -5.60 -0.32
CA GLY A 99 22.90 -6.62 -1.15
C GLY A 99 24.43 -6.54 -1.07
N ARG A 100 25.00 -5.34 -1.17
CA ARG A 100 26.45 -5.12 -1.02
C ARG A 100 27.00 -5.52 0.36
N ARG A 101 26.27 -5.17 1.43
CA ARG A 101 26.64 -5.53 2.80
C ARG A 101 26.58 -7.04 3.07
N LEU A 102 25.69 -7.76 2.40
CA LEU A 102 25.58 -9.22 2.46
C LEU A 102 26.66 -9.94 1.65
N GLY A 103 27.38 -9.22 0.76
CA GLY A 103 28.43 -9.78 -0.07
C GLY A 103 28.01 -10.16 -1.49
N PHE A 104 26.85 -9.67 -1.97
CA PHE A 104 26.54 -9.75 -3.38
C PHE A 104 27.53 -8.93 -4.22
N ALA A 105 27.85 -9.39 -5.43
CA ALA A 105 28.64 -8.62 -6.37
C ALA A 105 27.96 -7.27 -6.68
N ALA A 106 28.76 -6.22 -6.98
CA ALA A 106 28.19 -4.89 -7.19
C ALA A 106 27.12 -4.88 -8.30
N ARG A 107 27.39 -5.59 -9.39
CA ARG A 107 26.44 -5.71 -10.52
C ARG A 107 25.14 -6.38 -10.11
N THR A 108 25.23 -7.48 -9.36
CA THR A 108 24.08 -8.23 -8.87
C THR A 108 23.22 -7.40 -7.90
N ALA A 109 23.85 -6.68 -6.99
CA ALA A 109 23.15 -5.80 -6.06
C ALA A 109 22.44 -4.64 -6.80
N VAL A 110 23.11 -3.99 -7.77
CA VAL A 110 22.50 -2.94 -8.61
C VAL A 110 21.33 -3.50 -9.41
N LEU A 111 21.50 -4.69 -10.02
CA LEU A 111 20.42 -5.34 -10.76
C LEU A 111 19.22 -5.63 -9.86
N ALA A 112 19.43 -6.13 -8.63
CA ALA A 112 18.35 -6.35 -7.68
C ALA A 112 17.59 -5.06 -7.36
N GLY A 113 18.30 -3.94 -7.15
CA GLY A 113 17.68 -2.63 -6.93
C GLY A 113 16.87 -2.15 -8.15
N CYS A 114 17.39 -2.33 -9.36
CA CYS A 114 16.66 -1.98 -10.59
C CYS A 114 15.40 -2.85 -10.78
N LEU A 115 15.51 -4.15 -10.56
CA LEU A 115 14.36 -5.06 -10.61
C LEU A 115 13.31 -4.69 -9.55
N PHE A 116 13.73 -4.38 -8.33
CA PHE A 116 12.85 -3.91 -7.26
C PHE A 116 12.13 -2.62 -7.66
N PHE A 117 12.87 -1.65 -8.23
CA PHE A 117 12.28 -0.37 -8.67
C PHE A 117 11.24 -0.54 -9.77
N ALA A 118 11.36 -1.58 -10.60
CA ALA A 118 10.44 -1.86 -11.71
C ALA A 118 9.38 -2.92 -11.38
N ALA A 119 9.48 -3.59 -10.23
CA ALA A 119 8.63 -4.75 -9.91
C ALA A 119 7.13 -4.41 -9.92
N PRO A 120 6.26 -5.32 -10.42
CA PRO A 120 4.82 -5.07 -10.52
C PRO A 120 4.14 -4.80 -9.18
N SER A 121 4.45 -5.56 -8.14
CA SER A 121 3.87 -5.42 -6.79
C SER A 121 4.17 -4.07 -6.15
N GLU A 122 5.30 -3.48 -6.49
CA GLU A 122 5.76 -2.21 -5.92
C GLU A 122 4.95 -1.03 -6.43
N ARG A 123 4.28 -1.16 -7.58
CA ARG A 123 3.51 -0.09 -8.21
C ARG A 123 2.24 0.24 -7.43
N GLU A 124 1.57 -0.74 -6.82
CA GLU A 124 0.43 -0.44 -5.96
C GLU A 124 0.86 0.39 -4.75
N ALA A 125 1.93 -0.05 -4.05
CA ALA A 125 2.45 0.66 -2.90
C ALA A 125 2.96 2.07 -3.24
N ALA A 126 3.49 2.25 -4.44
CA ALA A 126 4.09 3.50 -4.88
C ALA A 126 3.07 4.51 -5.45
N LEU A 127 1.99 4.05 -6.11
CA LEU A 127 0.98 4.91 -6.73
C LEU A 127 -0.24 5.16 -5.83
N TRP A 128 -0.39 4.42 -4.74
CA TRP A 128 -1.41 4.65 -3.73
C TRP A 128 -0.81 5.27 -2.47
N PHE A 129 -1.14 6.52 -2.18
CA PHE A 129 -0.42 7.29 -1.15
C PHE A 129 -0.65 6.78 0.26
N ALA A 130 -1.79 6.17 0.58
CA ALA A 130 -2.02 5.51 1.87
C ALA A 130 -1.02 4.37 2.12
N ALA A 131 -0.48 3.75 1.06
CA ALA A 131 0.59 2.77 1.15
C ALA A 131 1.98 3.39 1.43
N SER A 132 2.09 4.71 1.65
CA SER A 132 3.31 5.32 2.21
C SER A 132 3.73 4.69 3.54
N THR A 133 2.80 4.06 4.25
CA THR A 133 3.07 3.21 5.40
C THR A 133 4.06 2.08 5.05
N ASP A 134 3.88 1.44 3.89
CA ASP A 134 4.75 0.36 3.40
C ASP A 134 6.11 0.89 2.95
N LEU A 135 6.12 2.02 2.24
CA LEU A 135 7.34 2.66 1.74
C LEU A 135 8.24 3.11 2.90
N LEU A 136 7.69 3.83 3.89
CA LEU A 136 8.43 4.27 5.07
C LEU A 136 8.94 3.09 5.89
N ALA A 137 8.08 2.10 6.12
CA ALA A 137 8.42 0.90 6.87
C ALA A 137 9.57 0.14 6.19
N ALA A 138 9.50 -0.06 4.87
CA ALA A 138 10.55 -0.74 4.10
C ALA A 138 11.86 0.06 4.09
N ALA A 139 11.83 1.37 3.90
CA ALA A 139 13.03 2.22 3.98
C ALA A 139 13.70 2.09 5.35
N ALA A 140 12.93 2.13 6.44
CA ALA A 140 13.45 1.98 7.80
C ALA A 140 14.01 0.57 8.06
N VAL A 141 13.33 -0.50 7.62
CA VAL A 141 13.80 -1.89 7.73
C VAL A 141 15.10 -2.08 6.96
N LEU A 142 15.15 -1.68 5.69
CA LEU A 142 16.32 -1.82 4.83
C LEU A 142 17.50 -1.00 5.38
N GLY A 143 17.23 0.23 5.83
CA GLY A 143 18.22 1.07 6.49
C GLY A 143 18.76 0.43 7.79
N ALA A 144 17.87 -0.10 8.63
CA ALA A 144 18.25 -0.80 9.85
C ALA A 144 19.14 -2.01 9.55
N VAL A 145 18.80 -2.85 8.56
CA VAL A 145 19.62 -4.00 8.14
C VAL A 145 20.98 -3.53 7.62
N ALA A 146 21.02 -2.51 6.75
CA ALA A 146 22.25 -1.98 6.20
C ALA A 146 23.21 -1.46 7.30
N LEU A 147 22.69 -0.74 8.29
CA LEU A 147 23.48 -0.20 9.40
C LEU A 147 23.87 -1.27 10.42
N PHE A 148 23.01 -2.25 10.67
CA PHE A 148 23.29 -3.35 11.59
C PHE A 148 24.44 -4.24 11.13
N LEU A 149 24.60 -4.42 9.82
CA LEU A 149 25.67 -5.20 9.20
C LEU A 149 27.03 -4.45 9.19
N ASP A 150 27.06 -3.18 9.57
CA ASP A 150 28.30 -2.41 9.70
C ASP A 150 29.03 -2.77 11.02
N ASP A 151 30.37 -2.71 11.01
CA ASP A 151 31.18 -3.02 12.20
C ASP A 151 31.23 -1.86 13.21
N ARG A 152 30.90 -0.65 12.80
CA ARG A 152 30.88 0.55 13.63
C ARG A 152 29.75 0.50 14.65
N LYS A 153 30.08 0.58 15.94
CA LYS A 153 29.11 0.50 17.04
C LYS A 153 28.01 1.54 16.96
N TRP A 154 28.34 2.78 16.56
CA TRP A 154 27.37 3.87 16.46
C TRP A 154 26.33 3.64 15.32
N LEU A 155 26.76 3.04 14.19
CA LEU A 155 25.82 2.68 13.11
C LEU A 155 24.85 1.59 13.57
N ARG A 156 25.35 0.60 14.32
CA ARG A 156 24.47 -0.42 14.93
C ARG A 156 23.52 0.18 15.97
N ALA A 157 23.95 1.16 16.76
CA ALA A 157 23.07 1.89 17.66
C ALA A 157 21.99 2.65 16.86
N PHE A 158 22.37 3.28 15.76
CA PHE A 158 21.42 3.98 14.90
C PHE A 158 20.44 3.02 14.20
N SER A 159 20.81 1.75 13.95
CA SER A 159 19.87 0.74 13.44
C SER A 159 18.71 0.46 14.43
N VAL A 160 18.93 0.65 15.74
CA VAL A 160 17.87 0.53 16.76
C VAL A 160 16.84 1.66 16.63
N VAL A 161 17.32 2.88 16.32
CA VAL A 161 16.43 4.02 16.04
C VAL A 161 15.59 3.75 14.80
N LEU A 162 16.21 3.23 13.72
CA LEU A 162 15.46 2.87 12.51
C LEU A 162 14.48 1.71 12.75
N ALA A 163 14.77 0.79 13.68
CA ALA A 163 13.79 -0.22 14.08
C ALA A 163 12.55 0.41 14.76
N ALA A 164 12.76 1.38 15.65
CA ALA A 164 11.63 2.13 16.24
C ALA A 164 10.82 2.85 15.16
N VAL A 165 11.47 3.50 14.19
CA VAL A 165 10.81 4.13 13.04
C VAL A 165 10.00 3.10 12.25
N ALA A 166 10.57 1.92 11.95
CA ALA A 166 9.89 0.87 11.22
C ALA A 166 8.61 0.41 11.94
N PHE A 167 8.67 0.15 13.25
CA PHE A 167 7.53 -0.29 14.06
C PHE A 167 6.44 0.78 14.14
N LEU A 168 6.80 2.06 14.28
CA LEU A 168 5.88 3.18 14.28
C LEU A 168 5.27 3.48 12.89
N CYS A 169 5.82 2.88 11.82
CA CYS A 169 5.23 2.95 10.48
C CYS A 169 4.25 1.81 10.21
N LYS A 170 4.61 0.56 10.56
CA LYS A 170 3.78 -0.61 10.25
C LYS A 170 4.14 -1.81 11.14
N GLU A 171 3.14 -2.44 11.74
CA GLU A 171 3.28 -3.59 12.64
C GLU A 171 3.90 -4.84 11.99
N THR A 172 3.78 -4.99 10.66
CA THR A 172 4.39 -6.12 9.94
C THR A 172 5.92 -6.12 10.03
N THR A 173 6.52 -4.98 10.40
CA THR A 173 7.98 -4.85 10.57
C THR A 173 8.50 -5.45 11.90
N LEU A 174 7.64 -5.91 12.80
CA LEU A 174 8.02 -6.59 14.05
C LEU A 174 8.91 -7.83 13.83
N VAL A 175 8.96 -8.35 12.61
CA VAL A 175 9.91 -9.40 12.21
C VAL A 175 11.36 -8.92 12.08
N LEU A 176 11.61 -7.62 12.15
CA LEU A 176 12.95 -7.04 11.95
C LEU A 176 14.05 -7.64 12.84
N PRO A 177 13.86 -7.88 14.14
CA PRO A 177 14.92 -8.51 14.96
C PRO A 177 15.36 -9.88 14.41
N VAL A 178 14.41 -10.67 13.88
CA VAL A 178 14.69 -11.96 13.24
C VAL A 178 15.46 -11.74 11.93
N LEU A 179 15.02 -10.79 11.09
CA LEU A 179 15.74 -10.45 9.85
C LEU A 179 17.18 -10.02 10.11
N LEU A 180 17.44 -9.25 11.16
CA LEU A 180 18.79 -8.82 11.55
C LEU A 180 19.66 -10.01 11.94
N ALA A 181 19.13 -10.95 12.73
CA ALA A 181 19.85 -12.17 13.11
C ALA A 181 20.16 -13.03 11.88
N VAL A 182 19.19 -13.21 10.99
CA VAL A 182 19.33 -13.93 9.72
C VAL A 182 20.35 -13.27 8.81
N ALA A 183 20.28 -11.95 8.64
CA ALA A 183 21.24 -11.19 7.84
C ALA A 183 22.67 -11.37 8.35
N ARG A 184 22.86 -11.30 9.67
CA ARG A 184 24.17 -11.51 10.31
C ARG A 184 24.68 -12.93 10.16
N TRP A 185 23.79 -13.92 10.27
CA TRP A 185 24.11 -15.34 10.08
C TRP A 185 24.63 -15.62 8.66
N PHE A 186 23.87 -15.26 7.65
CA PHE A 186 24.23 -15.51 6.26
C PHE A 186 25.43 -14.67 5.79
N CYS A 187 25.55 -13.42 6.27
CA CYS A 187 26.74 -12.60 6.02
C CYS A 187 28.00 -13.29 6.53
N ALA A 188 27.98 -13.81 7.76
CA ALA A 188 29.09 -14.52 8.35
C ALA A 188 29.44 -15.83 7.59
N GLN A 189 28.42 -16.59 7.18
CA GLN A 189 28.63 -17.79 6.36
C GLN A 189 29.27 -17.46 5.01
N ASN A 190 28.79 -16.41 4.34
CA ASN A 190 29.33 -16.00 3.04
C ASN A 190 30.79 -15.52 3.13
N GLN A 191 31.21 -15.00 4.31
CA GLN A 191 32.58 -14.59 4.60
C GLN A 191 33.49 -15.75 5.11
N GLY A 192 32.97 -16.98 5.16
CA GLY A 192 33.72 -18.12 5.72
C GLY A 192 33.99 -18.02 7.22
N ARG A 193 33.24 -17.21 7.97
CA ARG A 193 33.33 -16.98 9.41
C ARG A 193 32.07 -17.41 10.14
N PRO A 194 31.77 -18.72 10.20
CA PRO A 194 30.51 -19.19 10.78
C PRO A 194 30.40 -18.73 12.25
N ARG A 195 29.22 -18.23 12.60
CA ARG A 195 28.88 -17.78 13.95
C ARG A 195 27.83 -18.70 14.56
N SER A 196 27.87 -18.86 15.87
CA SER A 196 26.78 -19.55 16.57
C SER A 196 25.51 -18.73 16.53
N VAL A 197 24.36 -19.40 16.67
CA VAL A 197 23.02 -18.74 16.75
C VAL A 197 23.05 -17.66 17.84
N ARG A 198 23.59 -17.95 19.01
CA ARG A 198 23.72 -16.99 20.12
C ARG A 198 24.49 -15.72 19.74
N GLN A 199 25.56 -15.84 18.94
CA GLN A 199 26.38 -14.71 18.48
C GLN A 199 25.62 -13.84 17.46
N CYS A 200 24.64 -14.42 16.75
CA CYS A 200 23.79 -13.67 15.83
C CYS A 200 22.60 -13.01 16.55
N LEU A 201 22.02 -13.68 17.56
CA LEU A 201 20.87 -13.17 18.30
C LEU A 201 21.22 -12.09 19.34
N ARG A 202 22.35 -12.23 20.08
CA ARG A 202 22.71 -11.28 21.14
C ARG A 202 22.72 -9.81 20.69
N PRO A 203 23.24 -9.43 19.50
CA PRO A 203 23.23 -8.03 19.04
C PRO A 203 21.84 -7.51 18.65
N THR A 204 20.84 -8.39 18.49
CA THR A 204 19.46 -7.97 18.17
C THR A 204 18.62 -7.69 19.42
N LEU A 205 19.11 -7.98 20.61
CA LEU A 205 18.38 -7.76 21.87
C LEU A 205 17.87 -6.31 22.05
N PRO A 206 18.64 -5.24 21.72
CA PRO A 206 18.10 -3.89 21.78
C PRO A 206 16.89 -3.67 20.85
N HIS A 207 16.90 -4.28 19.66
CA HIS A 207 15.78 -4.22 18.70
C HIS A 207 14.55 -4.97 19.23
N CYS A 208 14.78 -6.11 19.93
CA CYS A 208 13.68 -6.81 20.63
C CYS A 208 13.09 -5.94 21.75
N GLY A 209 13.94 -5.24 22.51
CA GLY A 209 13.49 -4.30 23.54
C GLY A 209 12.58 -3.21 22.97
N VAL A 210 12.99 -2.59 21.85
CA VAL A 210 12.15 -1.60 21.14
C VAL A 210 10.85 -2.21 20.62
N ALA A 211 10.87 -3.43 20.08
CA ALA A 211 9.67 -4.13 19.62
C ALA A 211 8.68 -4.36 20.77
N VAL A 212 9.15 -4.80 21.93
CA VAL A 212 8.33 -4.96 23.14
C VAL A 212 7.78 -3.61 23.60
N SER A 213 8.58 -2.56 23.66
CA SER A 213 8.13 -1.22 24.01
C SER A 213 7.05 -0.71 23.06
N TYR A 214 7.22 -0.91 21.75
CA TYR A 214 6.19 -0.59 20.75
C TYR A 214 4.89 -1.35 21.02
N LEU A 215 4.95 -2.66 21.28
CA LEU A 215 3.77 -3.48 21.55
C LEU A 215 3.04 -3.02 22.81
N ILE A 216 3.75 -2.62 23.86
CA ILE A 216 3.16 -2.06 25.09
C ILE A 216 2.45 -0.75 24.77
N VAL A 217 3.12 0.20 24.10
CA VAL A 217 2.52 1.49 23.71
C VAL A 217 1.30 1.27 22.82
N ARG A 218 1.42 0.40 21.81
CA ARG A 218 0.31 0.03 20.92
C ARG A 218 -0.88 -0.50 21.72
N ALA A 219 -0.67 -1.43 22.65
CA ALA A 219 -1.73 -2.02 23.47
C ALA A 219 -2.41 -0.98 24.38
N LEU A 220 -1.66 -0.03 24.91
CA LEU A 220 -2.20 1.06 25.71
C LEU A 220 -3.04 2.03 24.87
N VAL A 221 -2.56 2.42 23.69
CA VAL A 221 -3.25 3.37 22.81
C VAL A 221 -4.51 2.76 22.19
N LEU A 222 -4.43 1.50 21.70
CA LEU A 222 -5.55 0.81 21.07
C LEU A 222 -6.48 0.11 22.08
N ARG A 223 -6.14 0.11 23.38
CA ARG A 223 -6.83 -0.65 24.43
C ARG A 223 -6.95 -2.15 24.11
N GLY A 224 -5.96 -2.68 23.39
CA GLY A 224 -5.88 -4.05 22.91
C GLY A 224 -4.75 -4.22 21.89
N LEU A 225 -4.63 -5.38 21.29
CA LEU A 225 -3.58 -5.61 20.27
C LEU A 225 -3.90 -4.98 18.91
N GLY A 226 -5.15 -4.59 18.68
CA GLY A 226 -5.62 -4.08 17.39
C GLY A 226 -5.53 -5.14 16.29
N GLY A 227 -5.86 -4.73 15.07
CA GLY A 227 -5.87 -5.58 13.88
C GLY A 227 -7.30 -5.95 13.47
N ALA A 228 -7.56 -5.88 12.17
CA ALA A 228 -8.81 -6.37 11.59
C ALA A 228 -8.73 -7.90 11.52
N ASN A 229 -9.37 -8.58 12.45
CA ASN A 229 -9.51 -10.02 12.39
C ASN A 229 -10.72 -10.35 11.51
N ASP A 230 -10.48 -10.94 10.35
CA ASP A 230 -11.48 -11.76 9.69
C ASP A 230 -11.26 -13.22 10.12
N PRO A 231 -11.99 -13.70 11.15
CA PRO A 231 -11.82 -15.06 11.65
C PRO A 231 -12.35 -16.11 10.69
N LEU A 232 -13.11 -15.71 9.66
CA LEU A 232 -13.85 -16.62 8.78
C LEU A 232 -13.06 -17.07 7.55
N ALA A 233 -11.96 -16.39 7.19
CA ALA A 233 -11.15 -16.82 6.05
C ALA A 233 -10.34 -18.08 6.39
N PRO A 234 -10.59 -19.23 5.71
CA PRO A 234 -9.88 -20.46 5.99
C PRO A 234 -8.38 -20.33 5.67
N TRP A 235 -7.51 -20.91 6.50
CA TRP A 235 -6.04 -20.80 6.40
C TRP A 235 -5.51 -21.17 5.00
N TRP A 236 -6.13 -22.12 4.30
CA TRP A 236 -5.74 -22.53 2.96
C TRP A 236 -6.02 -21.44 1.91
N GLY A 237 -7.13 -20.69 2.05
CA GLY A 237 -7.41 -19.54 1.20
C GLY A 237 -6.35 -18.44 1.35
N ARG A 238 -5.89 -18.20 2.57
CA ARG A 238 -4.77 -17.27 2.84
C ARG A 238 -3.45 -17.75 2.23
N ALA A 239 -3.17 -19.07 2.33
CA ALA A 239 -1.98 -19.66 1.70
C ALA A 239 -2.00 -19.49 0.16
N VAL A 240 -3.15 -19.68 -0.48
CA VAL A 240 -3.34 -19.45 -1.92
C VAL A 240 -3.12 -17.97 -2.27
N GLN A 241 -3.68 -17.04 -1.50
CA GLN A 241 -3.47 -15.60 -1.70
C GLN A 241 -2.00 -15.20 -1.56
N LEU A 242 -1.27 -15.75 -0.57
CA LEU A 242 0.16 -15.51 -0.41
C LEU A 242 0.96 -16.05 -1.61
N LEU A 243 0.64 -17.23 -2.08
CA LEU A 243 1.30 -17.82 -3.25
C LEU A 243 1.00 -17.00 -4.51
N ALA A 244 -0.26 -16.61 -4.73
CA ALA A 244 -0.66 -15.73 -5.81
C ALA A 244 0.11 -14.40 -5.78
N GLY A 245 0.20 -13.76 -4.63
CA GLY A 245 0.93 -12.51 -4.46
C GLY A 245 2.44 -12.64 -4.75
N LEU A 246 3.08 -13.76 -4.35
CA LEU A 246 4.47 -14.03 -4.71
C LEU A 246 4.66 -14.18 -6.23
N VAL A 247 3.76 -14.90 -6.89
CA VAL A 247 3.77 -15.05 -8.35
C VAL A 247 3.60 -13.70 -9.03
N HIS A 248 2.61 -12.93 -8.61
CA HIS A 248 2.34 -11.61 -9.18
C HIS A 248 3.41 -10.55 -8.84
N SER A 249 4.24 -10.77 -7.82
CA SER A 249 5.39 -9.90 -7.54
C SER A 249 6.45 -9.93 -8.65
N VAL A 250 6.47 -10.97 -9.49
CA VAL A 250 7.42 -11.14 -10.59
C VAL A 250 6.77 -11.10 -11.96
N THR A 251 5.43 -11.10 -12.04
CA THR A 251 4.66 -11.02 -13.28
C THR A 251 3.72 -9.81 -13.27
N ALA A 252 3.21 -9.43 -14.44
CA ALA A 252 2.31 -8.28 -14.53
C ALA A 252 0.92 -8.60 -13.96
N TYR A 253 0.37 -7.67 -13.16
CA TYR A 253 -1.04 -7.68 -12.79
C TYR A 253 -1.90 -7.15 -13.96
N GLY A 254 -2.95 -7.85 -14.30
CA GLY A 254 -4.06 -7.38 -15.12
C GLY A 254 -3.98 -7.60 -16.64
N PRO A 255 -2.89 -7.34 -17.38
CA PRO A 255 -2.93 -7.46 -18.84
C PRO A 255 -2.73 -8.88 -19.37
N LEU A 256 -2.28 -9.82 -18.52
CA LEU A 256 -2.10 -11.21 -18.91
C LEU A 256 -3.24 -12.09 -18.36
N PRO A 257 -3.65 -13.14 -19.10
CA PRO A 257 -4.50 -14.18 -18.53
C PRO A 257 -3.87 -14.76 -17.25
N GLU A 258 -4.64 -14.96 -16.22
CA GLU A 258 -4.15 -15.35 -14.89
C GLU A 258 -3.29 -16.62 -14.93
N TRP A 259 -3.68 -17.63 -15.71
CA TRP A 259 -2.92 -18.87 -15.87
C TRP A 259 -1.53 -18.65 -16.50
N VAL A 260 -1.39 -17.65 -17.42
CA VAL A 260 -0.09 -17.28 -18.01
C VAL A 260 0.80 -16.63 -16.96
N ALA A 261 0.25 -15.73 -16.15
CA ALA A 261 0.98 -15.08 -15.06
C ALA A 261 1.47 -16.12 -14.05
N TRP A 262 0.61 -17.09 -13.67
CA TRP A 262 0.96 -18.19 -12.79
C TRP A 262 2.07 -19.07 -13.36
N LEU A 263 1.95 -19.51 -14.61
CA LEU A 263 2.94 -20.37 -15.25
C LEU A 263 4.29 -19.67 -15.35
N ALA A 264 4.30 -18.40 -15.80
CA ALA A 264 5.52 -17.60 -15.91
C ALA A 264 6.18 -17.37 -14.55
N GLY A 265 5.40 -16.94 -13.55
CA GLY A 265 5.91 -16.61 -12.21
C GLY A 265 6.45 -17.85 -11.49
N VAL A 266 5.74 -18.96 -11.47
CA VAL A 266 6.21 -20.21 -10.87
C VAL A 266 7.47 -20.71 -11.55
N SER A 267 7.49 -20.72 -12.91
CA SER A 267 8.67 -21.14 -13.69
C SER A 267 9.88 -20.27 -13.36
N LEU A 268 9.68 -18.96 -13.25
CA LEU A 268 10.74 -18.01 -12.93
C LEU A 268 11.29 -18.22 -11.50
N LEU A 269 10.42 -18.43 -10.53
CA LEU A 269 10.83 -18.69 -9.14
C LEU A 269 11.58 -20.03 -8.99
N VAL A 270 11.10 -21.08 -9.63
CA VAL A 270 11.78 -22.40 -9.66
C VAL A 270 13.13 -22.29 -10.34
N TRP A 271 13.20 -21.62 -11.48
CA TRP A 271 14.47 -21.36 -12.18
C TRP A 271 15.43 -20.56 -11.30
N ALA A 272 14.98 -19.47 -10.66
CA ALA A 272 15.80 -18.64 -9.80
C ALA A 272 16.39 -19.44 -8.62
N ALA A 273 15.57 -20.26 -7.97
CA ALA A 273 16.00 -21.13 -6.87
C ALA A 273 17.03 -22.16 -7.36
N ALA A 274 16.81 -22.78 -8.52
CA ALA A 274 17.72 -23.77 -9.09
C ALA A 274 19.06 -23.15 -9.54
N ALA A 275 19.04 -22.03 -10.23
CA ALA A 275 20.23 -21.33 -10.75
C ALA A 275 21.11 -20.81 -9.61
N SER A 276 20.51 -20.39 -8.50
CA SER A 276 21.20 -19.80 -7.36
C SER A 276 21.92 -20.82 -6.45
N ARG A 277 21.81 -22.12 -6.71
CA ARG A 277 22.37 -23.21 -5.87
C ARG A 277 23.89 -23.09 -5.64
N ARG A 278 24.65 -22.49 -6.58
CA ARG A 278 26.10 -22.29 -6.44
C ARG A 278 26.45 -21.24 -5.38
N ARG A 279 25.54 -20.34 -5.01
CA ARG A 279 25.68 -19.28 -4.02
C ARG A 279 24.75 -19.51 -2.83
N ARG A 280 24.80 -20.73 -2.24
CA ARG A 280 23.82 -21.20 -1.23
C ARG A 280 23.55 -20.25 -0.08
N ALA A 281 24.57 -19.58 0.45
CA ALA A 281 24.38 -18.63 1.56
C ALA A 281 23.55 -17.40 1.15
N LEU A 282 23.83 -16.82 -0.02
CA LEU A 282 23.11 -15.65 -0.51
C LEU A 282 21.69 -16.00 -0.96
N ALA A 283 21.52 -17.15 -1.63
CA ALA A 283 20.19 -17.66 -2.01
C ALA A 283 19.37 -18.02 -0.77
N GLY A 284 19.99 -18.67 0.22
CA GLY A 284 19.35 -18.99 1.49
C GLY A 284 18.88 -17.74 2.23
N PHE A 285 19.71 -16.68 2.28
CA PHE A 285 19.31 -15.40 2.83
C PHE A 285 18.06 -14.84 2.13
N ALA A 286 18.07 -14.78 0.79
CA ALA A 286 16.99 -14.22 -0.01
C ALA A 286 15.68 -14.98 0.23
N LEU A 287 15.72 -16.32 0.27
CA LEU A 287 14.55 -17.16 0.56
C LEU A 287 14.05 -16.97 2.00
N VAL A 288 14.94 -16.97 2.99
CA VAL A 288 14.55 -16.75 4.40
C VAL A 288 14.01 -15.35 4.60
N TRP A 289 14.54 -14.33 3.90
CA TRP A 289 13.97 -12.99 3.89
C TRP A 289 12.49 -13.01 3.45
N VAL A 290 12.18 -13.64 2.31
CA VAL A 290 10.80 -13.78 1.82
C VAL A 290 9.93 -14.47 2.88
N MET A 291 10.36 -15.61 3.40
CA MET A 291 9.58 -16.37 4.38
C MET A 291 9.32 -15.58 5.65
N VAL A 292 10.33 -14.93 6.23
CA VAL A 292 10.19 -14.16 7.48
C VAL A 292 9.28 -12.96 7.28
N THR A 293 9.37 -12.27 6.13
CA THR A 293 8.54 -11.08 5.85
C THR A 293 7.10 -11.43 5.49
N LEU A 294 6.81 -12.68 5.09
CA LEU A 294 5.45 -13.16 4.87
C LEU A 294 4.74 -13.58 6.15
N VAL A 295 5.47 -13.97 7.22
CA VAL A 295 4.89 -14.48 8.47
C VAL A 295 3.77 -13.59 9.06
N PRO A 296 3.90 -12.24 9.08
CA PRO A 296 2.85 -11.40 9.65
C PRO A 296 1.53 -11.38 8.87
N LEU A 297 1.57 -11.68 7.56
CA LEU A 297 0.41 -11.49 6.68
C LEU A 297 -0.75 -12.45 7.00
N PRO A 298 -0.55 -13.79 7.14
CA PRO A 298 -1.64 -14.69 7.51
C PRO A 298 -2.15 -14.45 8.93
N VAL A 299 -1.30 -13.90 9.83
CA VAL A 299 -1.70 -13.62 11.21
C VAL A 299 -2.64 -12.41 11.26
N ALA A 300 -2.49 -11.46 10.36
CA ALA A 300 -3.28 -10.23 10.32
C ALA A 300 -4.73 -10.43 9.82
N GLY A 301 -5.06 -11.57 9.21
CA GLY A 301 -6.45 -11.89 8.82
C GLY A 301 -7.01 -11.15 7.61
N TRP A 302 -6.18 -10.45 6.83
CA TRP A 302 -6.64 -9.55 5.77
C TRP A 302 -6.62 -10.18 4.38
N VAL A 303 -7.44 -9.60 3.47
CA VAL A 303 -7.27 -9.79 2.03
C VAL A 303 -5.90 -9.22 1.63
N VAL A 304 -5.07 -10.04 1.02
CA VAL A 304 -3.68 -9.68 0.72
C VAL A 304 -3.62 -8.95 -0.63
N GLY A 305 -3.51 -7.62 -0.60
CA GLY A 305 -3.21 -6.80 -1.79
C GLY A 305 -1.74 -6.86 -2.19
N ALA A 306 -1.42 -6.42 -3.40
CA ALA A 306 -0.05 -6.47 -3.95
C ALA A 306 0.96 -5.70 -3.07
N ARG A 307 0.56 -4.57 -2.47
CA ARG A 307 1.40 -3.76 -1.57
C ARG A 307 2.01 -4.50 -0.38
N TYR A 308 1.35 -5.57 0.08
CA TYR A 308 1.87 -6.38 1.20
C TYR A 308 3.12 -7.17 0.83
N PHE A 309 3.38 -7.33 -0.46
CA PHE A 309 4.58 -8.00 -0.97
C PHE A 309 5.77 -7.04 -1.14
N TYR A 310 5.62 -5.75 -0.82
CA TYR A 310 6.67 -4.75 -0.95
C TYR A 310 7.97 -5.17 -0.22
N LEU A 311 7.89 -5.59 1.02
CA LEU A 311 9.05 -6.05 1.79
C LEU A 311 9.52 -7.48 1.39
N PRO A 312 8.64 -8.47 1.16
CA PRO A 312 8.99 -9.77 0.58
C PRO A 312 9.71 -9.69 -0.77
N ALA A 313 9.33 -8.76 -1.65
CA ALA A 313 9.93 -8.60 -2.97
C ALA A 313 11.43 -8.27 -2.93
N VAL A 314 11.94 -7.68 -1.84
CA VAL A 314 13.39 -7.47 -1.68
C VAL A 314 14.14 -8.80 -1.79
N GLY A 315 13.68 -9.85 -1.09
CA GLY A 315 14.27 -11.17 -1.17
C GLY A 315 14.13 -11.80 -2.55
N LEU A 316 12.96 -11.64 -3.18
CA LEU A 316 12.70 -12.14 -4.53
C LEU A 316 13.65 -11.50 -5.56
N MET A 317 13.81 -10.17 -5.52
CA MET A 317 14.67 -9.45 -6.48
C MET A 317 16.15 -9.76 -6.26
N LEU A 318 16.58 -9.98 -5.00
CA LEU A 318 17.93 -10.47 -4.70
C LEU A 318 18.16 -11.89 -5.24
N LEU A 319 17.17 -12.78 -5.11
CA LEU A 319 17.24 -14.15 -5.64
C LEU A 319 17.27 -14.17 -7.17
N LEU A 320 16.43 -13.40 -7.82
CA LEU A 320 16.40 -13.25 -9.28
C LEU A 320 17.71 -12.67 -9.82
N ALA A 321 18.22 -11.61 -9.22
CA ALA A 321 19.49 -11.02 -9.62
C ALA A 321 20.66 -12.00 -9.47
N LEU A 322 20.65 -12.84 -8.42
CA LEU A 322 21.65 -13.88 -8.20
C LEU A 322 21.54 -14.99 -9.27
N ALA A 323 20.33 -15.40 -9.65
CA ALA A 323 20.11 -16.37 -10.70
C ALA A 323 20.63 -15.86 -12.06
N LEU A 324 20.38 -14.60 -12.36
CA LEU A 324 20.85 -13.93 -13.57
C LEU A 324 22.39 -13.84 -13.65
N GLU A 325 23.07 -13.73 -12.49
CA GLU A 325 24.55 -13.77 -12.45
C GLU A 325 25.12 -15.13 -12.91
N THR A 326 24.38 -16.22 -12.70
CA THR A 326 24.85 -17.58 -12.98
C THR A 326 24.46 -18.11 -14.36
N THR A 327 23.68 -17.36 -15.13
CA THR A 327 23.22 -17.74 -16.47
C THR A 327 24.09 -17.12 -17.58
N SER A 328 23.89 -17.58 -18.83
CA SER A 328 24.56 -16.97 -19.96
C SER A 328 24.18 -15.50 -20.15
N ALA A 329 25.05 -14.69 -20.71
CA ALA A 329 24.80 -13.27 -20.92
C ALA A 329 23.52 -13.00 -21.74
N LEU A 330 23.26 -13.81 -22.77
CA LEU A 330 22.07 -13.69 -23.62
C LEU A 330 20.78 -14.00 -22.84
N ALA A 331 20.77 -15.11 -22.07
CA ALA A 331 19.63 -15.48 -21.23
C ALA A 331 19.37 -14.43 -20.15
N SER A 332 20.43 -13.86 -19.55
CA SER A 332 20.30 -12.80 -18.56
C SER A 332 19.69 -11.52 -19.16
N VAL A 333 20.16 -11.10 -20.34
CA VAL A 333 19.60 -9.92 -21.02
C VAL A 333 18.12 -10.13 -21.36
N PHE A 334 17.77 -11.31 -21.88
CA PHE A 334 16.37 -11.63 -22.18
C PHE A 334 15.48 -11.65 -20.92
N ALA A 335 15.93 -12.30 -19.85
CA ALA A 335 15.17 -12.36 -18.59
C ALA A 335 15.03 -10.98 -17.94
N VAL A 336 16.07 -10.15 -17.95
CA VAL A 336 15.99 -8.76 -17.46
C VAL A 336 15.01 -7.94 -18.30
N ALA A 337 15.08 -8.03 -19.64
CA ALA A 337 14.16 -7.31 -20.52
C ALA A 337 12.70 -7.73 -20.26
N LEU A 338 12.46 -9.04 -20.05
CA LEU A 338 11.13 -9.57 -19.74
C LEU A 338 10.62 -9.07 -18.39
N LEU A 339 11.43 -9.12 -17.33
CA LEU A 339 11.05 -8.67 -15.98
C LEU A 339 10.78 -7.16 -15.94
N LEU A 340 11.65 -6.37 -16.57
CA LEU A 340 11.44 -4.93 -16.67
C LEU A 340 10.21 -4.60 -17.52
N GLY A 341 10.00 -5.34 -18.62
CA GLY A 341 8.82 -5.21 -19.47
C GLY A 341 7.52 -5.49 -18.69
N PHE A 342 7.47 -6.56 -17.90
CA PHE A 342 6.34 -6.87 -17.04
C PHE A 342 6.10 -5.77 -15.98
N GLY A 343 7.16 -5.29 -15.34
CA GLY A 343 7.07 -4.22 -14.37
C GLY A 343 6.52 -2.92 -14.96
N LEU A 344 7.03 -2.51 -16.10
CA LEU A 344 6.57 -1.30 -16.81
C LEU A 344 5.12 -1.45 -17.29
N LEU A 345 4.75 -2.61 -17.85
CA LEU A 345 3.39 -2.88 -18.33
C LEU A 345 2.39 -2.84 -17.18
N SER A 346 2.72 -3.48 -16.07
CA SER A 346 1.88 -3.46 -14.85
C SER A 346 1.76 -2.06 -14.26
N GLY A 347 2.88 -1.32 -14.20
CA GLY A 347 2.89 0.07 -13.74
C GLY A 347 2.02 0.97 -14.60
N HIS A 348 2.13 0.87 -15.92
CA HIS A 348 1.31 1.63 -16.87
C HIS A 348 -0.18 1.27 -16.78
N HIS A 349 -0.51 -0.02 -16.61
CA HIS A 349 -1.88 -0.46 -16.40
C HIS A 349 -2.46 0.17 -15.12
N ARG A 350 -1.74 0.08 -14.01
CA ARG A 350 -2.16 0.68 -12.73
C ARG A 350 -2.30 2.21 -12.83
N ALA A 351 -1.36 2.88 -13.45
CA ALA A 351 -1.46 4.33 -13.66
C ALA A 351 -2.69 4.71 -14.54
N THR A 352 -3.06 3.84 -15.49
CA THR A 352 -4.25 4.02 -16.30
C THR A 352 -5.52 3.86 -15.47
N GLU A 353 -5.59 2.85 -14.60
CA GLU A 353 -6.72 2.68 -13.66
C GLU A 353 -6.89 3.92 -12.76
N VAL A 354 -5.79 4.44 -12.21
CA VAL A 354 -5.82 5.66 -11.38
C VAL A 354 -6.32 6.87 -12.18
N ARG A 355 -5.90 7.03 -13.43
CA ARG A 355 -6.39 8.11 -14.32
C ARG A 355 -7.89 7.98 -14.61
N LEU A 356 -8.36 6.76 -14.90
CA LEU A 356 -9.78 6.49 -15.13
C LEU A 356 -10.62 6.78 -13.87
N TYR A 357 -10.13 6.34 -12.71
CA TYR A 357 -10.76 6.65 -11.43
C TYR A 357 -10.90 8.17 -11.21
N ARG A 358 -9.85 8.95 -11.46
CA ARG A 358 -9.90 10.42 -11.38
C ARG A 358 -10.95 11.02 -12.30
N GLN A 359 -11.06 10.53 -13.53
CA GLN A 359 -12.09 11.01 -14.47
C GLN A 359 -13.51 10.67 -13.99
N ALA A 360 -13.69 9.46 -13.42
CA ALA A 360 -14.95 9.03 -12.86
C ALA A 360 -15.40 9.92 -11.69
N VAL A 361 -14.47 10.16 -10.76
CA VAL A 361 -14.69 11.04 -9.60
C VAL A 361 -15.03 12.47 -10.05
N ALA A 362 -14.31 13.00 -11.02
CA ALA A 362 -14.56 14.34 -11.55
C ALA A 362 -15.95 14.45 -12.19
N ALA A 363 -16.36 13.45 -12.99
CA ALA A 363 -17.68 13.42 -13.62
C ALA A 363 -18.79 13.33 -12.57
N ALA A 364 -18.66 12.43 -11.60
CA ALA A 364 -19.67 12.28 -10.55
C ALA A 364 -19.76 13.53 -9.66
N SER A 365 -18.62 14.17 -9.36
CA SER A 365 -18.58 15.43 -8.60
C SER A 365 -19.33 16.55 -9.33
N ALA A 366 -19.19 16.64 -10.66
CA ALA A 366 -19.94 17.61 -11.46
C ALA A 366 -21.45 17.38 -11.37
N GLY A 367 -21.92 16.12 -11.47
CA GLY A 367 -23.32 15.78 -11.31
C GLY A 367 -23.88 16.10 -9.93
N VAL A 368 -23.11 15.83 -8.87
CA VAL A 368 -23.48 16.19 -7.50
C VAL A 368 -23.54 17.72 -7.33
N ALA A 369 -22.58 18.47 -7.89
CA ALA A 369 -22.57 19.94 -7.82
C ALA A 369 -23.80 20.54 -8.51
N GLU A 370 -24.21 20.00 -9.67
CA GLU A 370 -25.43 20.40 -10.37
C GLU A 370 -26.68 20.13 -9.52
N GLY A 371 -26.78 18.95 -8.91
CA GLY A 371 -27.89 18.63 -8.01
C GLY A 371 -27.95 19.54 -6.78
N LEU A 372 -26.79 19.86 -6.19
CA LEU A 372 -26.71 20.81 -5.06
C LEU A 372 -27.17 22.20 -5.43
N ALA A 373 -26.87 22.69 -6.65
CA ALA A 373 -27.34 23.99 -7.14
C ALA A 373 -28.88 24.04 -7.24
N HIS A 374 -29.54 22.86 -7.37
CA HIS A 374 -31.02 22.71 -7.33
C HIS A 374 -31.56 22.42 -5.92
N GLY A 375 -30.73 22.54 -4.88
CA GLY A 375 -31.14 22.37 -3.48
C GLY A 375 -31.17 20.93 -2.96
N HIS A 376 -30.71 19.95 -3.76
CA HIS A 376 -30.60 18.56 -3.32
C HIS A 376 -29.35 18.34 -2.48
N ARG A 377 -29.42 17.51 -1.43
CA ARG A 377 -28.30 17.24 -0.53
C ARG A 377 -27.98 15.75 -0.36
N LEU A 378 -28.86 14.86 -0.80
CA LEU A 378 -28.70 13.42 -0.72
C LEU A 378 -28.58 12.84 -2.13
N PHE A 379 -27.53 12.05 -2.38
CA PHE A 379 -27.24 11.46 -3.68
C PHE A 379 -26.87 9.99 -3.54
N PHE A 380 -27.48 9.13 -4.35
CA PHE A 380 -27.04 7.77 -4.59
C PHE A 380 -26.33 7.74 -5.95
N VAL A 381 -25.05 7.38 -5.96
CA VAL A 381 -24.23 7.34 -7.18
C VAL A 381 -23.97 5.89 -7.57
N SER A 382 -24.57 5.46 -8.68
CA SER A 382 -24.36 4.15 -9.26
C SER A 382 -23.30 4.18 -10.37
N GLY A 383 -22.55 3.10 -10.55
CA GLY A 383 -21.53 2.96 -11.58
C GLY A 383 -20.15 2.53 -11.09
N GLY A 384 -20.05 2.00 -9.90
CA GLY A 384 -18.86 1.28 -9.42
C GLY A 384 -17.69 2.14 -8.96
N VAL A 385 -17.92 3.39 -8.55
CA VAL A 385 -16.88 4.27 -8.01
C VAL A 385 -16.88 4.19 -6.49
N LYS A 386 -15.89 3.50 -5.91
CA LYS A 386 -15.70 3.40 -4.46
C LYS A 386 -15.22 4.73 -3.88
N ASP A 387 -15.59 4.96 -2.62
CA ASP A 387 -15.11 6.11 -1.82
C ASP A 387 -15.38 7.49 -2.44
N LEU A 388 -16.32 7.55 -3.39
CA LEU A 388 -16.68 8.77 -4.08
C LEU A 388 -17.15 9.86 -3.11
N ASP A 389 -17.89 9.47 -2.09
CA ASP A 389 -18.41 10.35 -1.05
C ASP A 389 -17.26 11.04 -0.29
N LEU A 390 -16.22 10.32 0.06
CA LEU A 390 -15.03 10.87 0.70
C LEU A 390 -14.26 11.82 -0.23
N ALA A 391 -14.07 11.42 -1.49
CA ALA A 391 -13.41 12.25 -2.49
C ALA A 391 -14.13 13.60 -2.65
N ILE A 392 -15.45 13.58 -2.78
CA ILE A 392 -16.26 14.79 -2.98
C ILE A 392 -16.19 15.74 -1.77
N LYS A 393 -16.20 15.21 -0.54
CA LYS A 393 -16.26 16.06 0.67
C LYS A 393 -14.93 16.60 1.15
N LEU A 394 -13.86 15.86 0.96
CA LEU A 394 -12.58 16.16 1.56
C LEU A 394 -11.61 16.86 0.62
N ASP A 395 -11.89 16.89 -0.67
CA ASP A 395 -11.04 17.57 -1.63
C ASP A 395 -11.20 19.08 -1.55
N LYS A 396 -10.11 19.80 -1.27
CA LYS A 396 -10.10 21.27 -1.26
C LYS A 396 -10.31 21.89 -2.64
N ASP A 397 -9.92 21.16 -3.68
CA ASP A 397 -10.04 21.60 -5.06
C ASP A 397 -11.47 21.38 -5.60
N MET A 398 -12.34 20.73 -4.82
CA MET A 398 -13.74 20.62 -5.15
C MET A 398 -14.48 21.94 -5.03
N PRO A 399 -15.35 22.24 -5.97
CA PRO A 399 -16.18 23.44 -5.89
C PRO A 399 -16.91 23.52 -4.54
N GLU A 400 -16.99 24.70 -3.97
CA GLU A 400 -17.66 24.96 -2.70
C GLU A 400 -19.11 24.44 -2.69
N ALA A 401 -19.75 24.42 -3.88
CA ALA A 401 -21.06 23.89 -4.13
C ALA A 401 -21.22 22.38 -3.78
N VAL A 402 -20.15 21.59 -3.80
CA VAL A 402 -20.22 20.16 -3.50
C VAL A 402 -20.03 19.87 -1.99
N ARG A 403 -19.61 20.88 -1.23
CA ARG A 403 -19.45 20.74 0.22
C ARG A 403 -20.81 20.59 0.90
N GLY A 404 -20.93 19.56 1.73
CA GLY A 404 -22.18 19.29 2.47
C GLY A 404 -23.13 18.30 1.79
N ALA A 405 -22.79 17.78 0.62
CA ALA A 405 -23.52 16.65 0.05
C ALA A 405 -23.28 15.36 0.84
N VAL A 406 -24.30 14.54 0.98
CA VAL A 406 -24.18 13.13 1.40
C VAL A 406 -24.26 12.28 0.14
N VAL A 407 -23.21 11.56 -0.17
CA VAL A 407 -23.13 10.69 -1.35
C VAL A 407 -23.03 9.24 -0.89
N ILE A 408 -23.99 8.43 -1.34
CA ILE A 408 -24.06 7.01 -1.06
C ILE A 408 -23.66 6.28 -2.35
N PRO A 409 -22.51 5.59 -2.42
CA PRO A 409 -22.12 4.82 -3.60
C PRO A 409 -22.87 3.48 -3.66
N ASP A 410 -23.07 2.95 -4.86
CA ASP A 410 -23.69 1.64 -5.11
C ASP A 410 -22.75 0.45 -4.90
N VAL A 411 -21.50 0.73 -4.58
CA VAL A 411 -20.48 -0.26 -4.27
C VAL A 411 -20.08 -0.16 -2.80
N PRO A 412 -19.57 -1.24 -2.20
CA PRO A 412 -19.11 -1.20 -0.81
C PRO A 412 -18.06 -0.11 -0.63
N ALA A 413 -18.34 0.86 0.24
CA ALA A 413 -17.42 1.89 0.66
C ALA A 413 -17.01 1.65 2.12
N SER A 414 -15.77 2.01 2.45
CA SER A 414 -15.28 1.82 3.82
C SER A 414 -15.86 2.84 4.79
N PHE A 415 -16.15 4.07 4.31
CA PHE A 415 -16.59 5.17 5.14
C PHE A 415 -17.51 6.14 4.37
N ILE A 416 -18.48 6.71 5.07
CA ILE A 416 -19.27 7.85 4.63
C ILE A 416 -19.12 8.98 5.64
N TRP A 417 -19.00 10.20 5.14
CA TRP A 417 -19.06 11.39 5.99
C TRP A 417 -20.50 11.77 6.25
N LEU A 418 -20.93 11.75 7.51
CA LEU A 418 -22.29 12.09 7.91
C LEU A 418 -22.32 13.43 8.62
N PRO A 419 -22.89 14.48 8.02
CA PRO A 419 -23.30 15.65 8.74
C PRO A 419 -24.30 15.28 9.86
N PRO A 420 -24.31 16.02 10.99
CA PRO A 420 -25.14 15.68 12.14
C PRO A 420 -26.64 15.52 11.80
N GLU A 421 -27.13 16.36 10.91
CA GLU A 421 -28.54 16.35 10.48
C GLU A 421 -28.98 15.09 9.73
N PHE A 422 -28.05 14.27 9.25
CA PHE A 422 -28.34 13.03 8.55
C PHE A 422 -27.95 11.78 9.34
N ALA A 423 -27.26 11.93 10.46
CA ALA A 423 -26.68 10.79 11.19
C ALA A 423 -27.75 9.78 11.64
N ASP A 424 -28.87 10.27 12.21
CA ASP A 424 -29.94 9.40 12.71
C ASP A 424 -30.78 8.77 11.58
N ARG A 425 -30.84 9.42 10.41
CA ARG A 425 -31.60 8.93 9.24
C ARG A 425 -30.85 7.89 8.43
N LEU A 426 -29.53 7.86 8.55
CA LEU A 426 -28.63 6.98 7.82
C LEU A 426 -28.03 5.89 8.71
N ASP A 427 -28.52 5.74 9.95
CA ASP A 427 -28.04 4.74 10.90
C ASP A 427 -28.13 3.31 10.36
N PHE A 428 -29.14 3.02 9.51
CA PHE A 428 -29.31 1.72 8.88
C PHE A 428 -28.22 1.37 7.84
N LEU A 429 -27.49 2.37 7.33
CA LEU A 429 -26.31 2.16 6.47
C LEU A 429 -25.06 1.87 7.28
N LEU A 430 -25.13 2.09 8.61
CA LEU A 430 -23.99 1.95 9.48
C LEU A 430 -23.80 0.48 9.88
N ALA A 431 -22.55 0.07 10.02
CA ALA A 431 -22.20 -1.25 10.52
C ALA A 431 -22.90 -1.49 11.85
N ARG A 432 -23.64 -2.58 11.95
CA ARG A 432 -23.98 -3.12 13.27
C ARG A 432 -22.68 -3.26 14.06
N PRO A 433 -22.65 -2.89 15.34
CA PRO A 433 -21.41 -2.67 16.09
C PRO A 433 -20.70 -3.98 16.40
N SER A 434 -20.02 -4.55 15.42
CA SER A 434 -18.81 -5.32 15.65
C SER A 434 -17.59 -4.40 15.80
N LEU A 435 -17.73 -3.13 15.40
CA LEU A 435 -16.78 -2.07 15.73
C LEU A 435 -17.20 -1.46 17.08
N PRO A 436 -16.27 -1.30 18.02
CA PRO A 436 -16.57 -0.59 19.25
C PRO A 436 -17.09 0.82 18.94
N PRO A 437 -17.86 1.47 19.86
CA PRO A 437 -18.36 2.84 19.68
C PRO A 437 -17.28 3.89 19.35
N SER A 438 -16.02 3.54 19.53
CA SER A 438 -14.83 4.30 19.11
C SER A 438 -14.57 4.32 17.61
N GLY A 439 -15.25 3.52 16.79
CA GLY A 439 -15.08 3.47 15.33
C GLY A 439 -15.66 4.66 14.58
N ALA A 440 -16.35 5.57 15.23
CA ALA A 440 -16.78 6.83 14.67
C ALA A 440 -15.72 7.91 14.97
N TYR A 441 -15.00 8.35 13.95
CA TYR A 441 -14.15 9.53 14.08
C TYR A 441 -15.03 10.77 14.25
N ARG A 442 -14.97 11.42 15.40
CA ARG A 442 -15.59 12.72 15.61
C ARG A 442 -14.62 13.81 15.23
N PHE A 443 -14.99 14.63 14.26
CA PHE A 443 -14.29 15.84 13.89
C PHE A 443 -15.26 17.02 14.05
N GLY A 444 -15.21 17.66 15.21
CA GLY A 444 -16.21 18.66 15.57
C GLY A 444 -17.59 17.99 15.72
N GLU A 445 -18.63 18.54 15.08
CA GLU A 445 -19.99 18.00 15.09
C GLU A 445 -20.21 16.89 14.04
N ALA A 446 -19.34 16.79 13.03
CA ALA A 446 -19.47 15.79 11.98
C ALA A 446 -18.83 14.44 12.39
N ARG A 447 -19.41 13.34 11.92
CA ARG A 447 -18.91 11.98 12.13
C ARG A 447 -18.48 11.37 10.81
N LEU A 448 -17.27 10.80 10.78
CA LEU A 448 -16.89 9.83 9.75
C LEU A 448 -17.29 8.46 10.26
N VAL A 449 -18.17 7.77 9.56
CA VAL A 449 -18.77 6.53 10.04
C VAL A 449 -18.48 5.41 9.06
N GLY A 450 -18.06 4.25 9.57
CA GLY A 450 -17.89 3.05 8.77
C GLY A 450 -19.24 2.52 8.28
N LEU A 451 -19.33 2.09 7.01
CA LEU A 451 -20.53 1.47 6.47
C LEU A 451 -20.77 0.07 7.03
N ALA A 452 -22.03 -0.25 7.25
CA ALA A 452 -22.49 -1.50 7.84
C ALA A 452 -22.09 -2.75 7.06
N ARG A 453 -22.01 -2.62 5.76
CA ARG A 453 -21.84 -3.74 4.84
C ARG A 453 -20.61 -3.52 4.00
N ARG A 454 -19.45 -3.88 4.53
CA ARG A 454 -18.18 -3.83 3.77
C ARG A 454 -18.21 -4.70 2.49
N GLU A 455 -19.09 -5.69 2.44
CA GLU A 455 -19.10 -6.72 1.39
C GLU A 455 -20.32 -6.60 0.45
N GLU A 456 -21.34 -5.83 0.82
CA GLU A 456 -22.56 -5.68 0.03
C GLU A 456 -22.83 -4.21 -0.25
N ALA A 457 -23.16 -3.89 -1.50
CA ALA A 457 -23.68 -2.58 -1.85
C ALA A 457 -25.02 -2.32 -1.14
N PRO A 458 -25.34 -1.05 -0.78
CA PRO A 458 -26.64 -0.72 -0.21
C PRO A 458 -27.78 -1.12 -1.17
N ASP A 459 -28.82 -1.75 -0.63
CA ASP A 459 -30.05 -1.98 -1.41
C ASP A 459 -30.71 -0.64 -1.71
N LEU A 460 -30.75 -0.28 -2.99
CA LEU A 460 -31.30 1.00 -3.42
C LEU A 460 -32.79 1.13 -3.05
N ASP A 461 -33.55 0.04 -3.05
CA ASP A 461 -34.96 0.05 -2.68
C ASP A 461 -35.17 0.33 -1.19
N GLU A 462 -34.32 -0.23 -0.33
CA GLU A 462 -34.33 0.10 1.10
C GLU A 462 -33.93 1.56 1.34
N VAL A 463 -32.88 2.02 0.64
CA VAL A 463 -32.41 3.41 0.74
C VAL A 463 -33.50 4.40 0.32
N LEU A 464 -34.15 4.18 -0.82
CA LEU A 464 -35.22 5.06 -1.32
C LEU A 464 -36.48 5.05 -0.44
N THR A 465 -36.78 3.92 0.19
CA THR A 465 -37.90 3.82 1.12
C THR A 465 -37.69 4.70 2.35
N ARG A 466 -36.45 4.79 2.83
CA ARG A 466 -36.09 5.60 4.01
C ARG A 466 -35.71 7.06 3.68
N LEU A 467 -35.29 7.32 2.44
CA LEU A 467 -34.81 8.61 1.98
C LEU A 467 -35.47 9.00 0.64
N PRO A 468 -36.77 9.37 0.64
CA PRO A 468 -37.53 9.66 -0.59
C PRO A 468 -37.03 10.90 -1.36
N GLU A 469 -36.28 11.79 -0.71
CA GLU A 469 -35.67 12.97 -1.34
C GLU A 469 -34.31 12.67 -2.04
N LEU A 470 -33.90 11.38 -2.04
CA LEU A 470 -32.62 10.96 -2.63
C LEU A 470 -32.63 11.17 -4.16
N ARG A 471 -31.56 11.71 -4.69
CA ARG A 471 -31.29 11.76 -6.14
C ARG A 471 -30.43 10.58 -6.57
N ILE A 472 -30.83 9.95 -7.67
CA ILE A 472 -30.14 8.80 -8.25
C ILE A 472 -29.31 9.30 -9.43
N LEU A 473 -28.00 9.31 -9.25
CA LEU A 473 -27.04 9.66 -10.28
C LEU A 473 -26.40 8.39 -10.84
N ARG A 474 -26.48 8.17 -12.15
CA ARG A 474 -25.82 7.05 -12.82
C ARG A 474 -24.56 7.53 -13.53
N LEU A 475 -23.43 7.00 -13.11
CA LEU A 475 -22.15 7.18 -13.79
C LEU A 475 -22.09 6.20 -14.96
N GLY A 476 -21.92 6.70 -16.17
CA GLY A 476 -21.74 5.93 -17.40
C GLY A 476 -20.35 6.16 -18.00
N TYR A 477 -19.83 5.16 -18.71
CA TYR A 477 -18.61 5.29 -19.49
C TYR A 477 -18.87 4.96 -20.95
N LYS A 478 -18.73 5.94 -21.83
CA LYS A 478 -18.98 5.77 -23.27
C LYS A 478 -17.95 6.57 -24.08
N ALA A 479 -17.42 5.95 -25.13
CA ALA A 479 -16.45 6.58 -26.03
C ALA A 479 -15.23 7.21 -25.33
N GLY A 480 -14.71 6.55 -24.29
CA GLY A 480 -13.52 7.01 -23.57
C GLY A 480 -13.78 8.13 -22.55
N ARG A 481 -15.02 8.47 -22.24
CA ARG A 481 -15.39 9.55 -21.32
C ARG A 481 -16.43 9.09 -20.31
N PHE A 482 -16.31 9.58 -19.07
CA PHE A 482 -17.34 9.45 -18.06
C PHE A 482 -18.38 10.55 -18.21
N SER A 483 -19.65 10.19 -17.99
CA SER A 483 -20.78 11.10 -17.90
C SER A 483 -21.65 10.71 -16.73
N VAL A 484 -22.41 11.65 -16.19
CA VAL A 484 -23.39 11.40 -15.14
C VAL A 484 -24.76 11.77 -15.67
N GLU A 485 -25.74 10.92 -15.43
CA GLU A 485 -27.16 11.15 -15.75
C GLU A 485 -27.98 11.07 -14.47
N ASP A 486 -28.88 12.05 -14.26
CA ASP A 486 -29.90 11.92 -13.23
C ASP A 486 -30.99 10.94 -13.70
N ARG A 487 -31.11 9.84 -13.00
CA ARG A 487 -32.06 8.76 -13.27
C ARG A 487 -33.23 8.70 -12.27
N THR A 488 -33.35 9.70 -11.40
CA THR A 488 -34.31 9.70 -10.32
C THR A 488 -35.75 9.48 -10.83
N GLU A 489 -36.18 10.27 -11.82
CA GLU A 489 -37.54 10.14 -12.35
C GLU A 489 -37.80 8.82 -13.08
N SER A 490 -36.83 8.33 -13.86
CA SER A 490 -36.99 7.08 -14.59
C SER A 490 -37.08 5.88 -13.65
N TYR A 491 -36.31 5.91 -12.56
CA TYR A 491 -36.35 4.87 -11.54
C TYR A 491 -37.66 4.88 -10.76
N MET A 492 -38.16 6.07 -10.37
CA MET A 492 -39.44 6.23 -9.65
C MET A 492 -40.64 5.82 -10.49
N ARG A 493 -40.63 6.11 -11.81
CA ARG A 493 -41.68 5.66 -12.73
C ARG A 493 -41.72 4.16 -12.96
N GLY A 494 -40.56 3.47 -12.90
CA GLY A 494 -40.53 2.01 -13.05
C GLY A 494 -41.02 1.24 -11.82
N ARG A 495 -41.32 1.93 -10.71
CA ARG A 495 -41.88 1.38 -9.48
C ARG A 495 -43.43 1.48 -9.42
N GLN A 496 -44.05 2.35 -10.22
CA GLN A 496 -45.52 2.45 -10.38
C GLN A 496 -46.01 1.44 -11.43
#